data_b8b1f2d0c4ef2d443609f75ef4b9bf49
#
_entry.id   b8b1f2d0c4ef2d443609f75ef4b9bf49
#
_cell.length_a   1.000
_cell.length_b   1.000
_cell.length_c   1.000
_cell.angle_alpha   90.00
_cell.angle_beta   90.00
_cell.angle_gamma   90.00
#
_symmetry.space_group_name_H-M   'P 1'
#
loop_
_entity.id
_entity.type
_entity.pdbx_description
1 polymer ?
#
loop_
_entity_poly.entity_id
_entity_poly.type
_entity_poly.pdbx_seq_one_letter_code
_entity_poly.pdbx_strand_id
1 'polypeptide(L)'
;MDEPPVVFGKNRGANPVEYLLVALSGFLTTSLIVNASARGIEKKGVESRYEGDLDARGFLGISEDVKLSYENIRVYFKINADIYDEQKDELVQLAKKYSPVYNSIANPVSVSVQLDKV
;
A
#
# COMPACT_ATOMS: atom_id res chain seq x y z
N MET A 1 8.15 14.83 -0.77
CA MET A 1 7.41 14.12 -1.82
C MET A 1 7.67 14.83 -3.14
N ASP A 2 8.12 14.11 -4.16
CA ASP A 2 8.54 14.72 -5.42
C ASP A 2 8.27 13.76 -6.58
N GLU A 3 8.12 14.32 -7.78
CA GLU A 3 7.92 13.53 -8.99
C GLU A 3 9.26 13.20 -9.65
N PRO A 4 9.33 12.11 -10.43
CA PRO A 4 10.53 11.82 -11.22
C PRO A 4 10.73 12.88 -12.32
N PRO A 5 11.94 13.02 -12.85
CA PRO A 5 12.25 14.05 -13.85
C PRO A 5 11.37 14.02 -15.10
N VAL A 6 10.87 12.84 -15.49
CA VAL A 6 10.00 12.69 -16.66
C VAL A 6 8.68 13.43 -16.52
N VAL A 7 8.24 13.75 -15.30
CA VAL A 7 7.04 14.54 -15.02
C VAL A 7 7.41 15.83 -14.26
N PHE A 8 8.53 16.43 -14.64
CA PHE A 8 9.04 17.72 -14.14
C PHE A 8 9.48 17.72 -12.67
N GLY A 9 9.59 16.57 -12.05
CA GLY A 9 10.13 16.48 -10.70
C GLY A 9 11.65 16.35 -10.70
N LYS A 10 12.24 16.35 -9.52
CA LYS A 10 13.68 16.23 -9.32
C LYS A 10 14.10 14.89 -8.71
N ASN A 11 13.16 13.98 -8.54
CA ASN A 11 13.38 12.64 -7.98
C ASN A 11 14.11 12.68 -6.62
N ARG A 12 13.74 13.61 -5.75
CA ARG A 12 14.37 13.81 -4.43
C ARG A 12 13.79 12.95 -3.32
N GLY A 13 12.82 12.11 -3.61
CA GLY A 13 12.16 11.23 -2.66
C GLY A 13 11.10 10.41 -3.36
N ALA A 14 10.32 9.66 -2.59
CA ALA A 14 9.20 8.91 -3.14
C ALA A 14 8.20 9.88 -3.79
N ASN A 15 7.70 9.54 -4.97
CA ASN A 15 6.67 10.33 -5.62
C ASN A 15 5.29 10.04 -5.01
N PRO A 16 4.26 10.84 -5.33
CA PRO A 16 2.92 10.67 -4.73
C PRO A 16 2.32 9.28 -4.88
N VAL A 17 2.51 8.61 -6.03
CA VAL A 17 1.98 7.26 -6.22
C VAL A 17 2.74 6.22 -5.40
N GLU A 18 4.03 6.42 -5.19
CA GLU A 18 4.82 5.56 -4.31
C GLU A 18 4.39 5.71 -2.84
N TYR A 19 3.98 6.91 -2.43
CA TYR A 19 3.46 7.13 -1.07
C TYR A 19 2.19 6.34 -0.79
N LEU A 20 1.38 6.05 -1.81
CA LEU A 20 0.23 5.17 -1.65
C LEU A 20 0.68 3.77 -1.24
N LEU A 21 1.74 3.26 -1.87
CA LEU A 21 2.33 1.95 -1.53
C LEU A 21 2.92 1.97 -0.12
N VAL A 22 3.59 3.06 0.26
CA VAL A 22 4.14 3.23 1.61
C VAL A 22 3.04 3.23 2.65
N ALA A 23 1.95 3.95 2.40
CA ALA A 23 0.81 3.99 3.32
C ALA A 23 0.17 2.60 3.47
N LEU A 24 -0.01 1.88 2.38
CA LEU A 24 -0.57 0.54 2.38
C LEU A 24 0.29 -0.44 3.17
N SER A 25 1.57 -0.55 2.82
CA SER A 25 2.47 -1.50 3.49
C SER A 25 2.70 -1.10 4.95
N GLY A 26 2.78 0.18 5.24
CA GLY A 26 2.98 0.70 6.59
C GLY A 26 1.80 0.36 7.50
N PHE A 27 0.57 0.58 7.05
CA PHE A 27 -0.59 0.27 7.88
C PHE A 27 -0.83 -1.24 7.98
N LEU A 28 -0.58 -2.00 6.94
CA LEU A 28 -0.65 -3.46 7.01
C LEU A 28 0.36 -4.00 8.04
N THR A 29 1.57 -3.46 8.07
CA THR A 29 2.58 -3.82 9.07
C THR A 29 2.10 -3.51 10.48
N THR A 30 1.56 -2.31 10.70
CA THR A 30 1.00 -1.91 12.00
C THR A 30 -0.13 -2.85 12.42
N SER A 31 -1.05 -3.14 11.52
CA SER A 31 -2.18 -4.03 11.79
C SER A 31 -1.71 -5.45 12.12
N LEU A 32 -0.71 -5.95 11.39
CA LEU A 32 -0.13 -7.26 11.65
C LEU A 32 0.49 -7.33 13.05
N ILE A 33 1.26 -6.30 13.42
CA ILE A 33 1.91 -6.22 14.73
C ILE A 33 0.89 -6.18 15.86
N VAL A 34 -0.16 -5.35 15.71
CA VAL A 34 -1.22 -5.24 16.71
C VAL A 34 -1.95 -6.57 16.89
N ASN A 35 -2.29 -7.24 15.80
CA ASN A 35 -2.99 -8.53 15.87
C ASN A 35 -2.12 -9.62 16.44
N ALA A 36 -0.82 -9.65 16.12
CA ALA A 36 0.12 -10.58 16.71
C ALA A 36 0.23 -10.39 18.22
N SER A 37 0.35 -9.14 18.68
CA SER A 37 0.46 -8.81 20.09
C SER A 37 -0.82 -9.19 20.86
N ALA A 38 -1.98 -8.95 20.27
CA ALA A 38 -3.26 -9.31 20.89
C ALA A 38 -3.42 -10.83 21.06
N ARG A 39 -2.74 -11.63 20.24
CA ARG A 39 -2.76 -13.08 20.31
C ARG A 39 -1.60 -13.67 21.12
N GLY A 40 -0.78 -12.81 21.75
CA GLY A 40 0.36 -13.26 22.53
C GLY A 40 1.50 -13.83 21.69
N ILE A 41 1.55 -13.55 20.40
CA ILE A 41 2.60 -14.02 19.51
C ILE A 41 3.79 -13.06 19.62
N GLU A 42 4.92 -13.60 20.08
CA GLU A 42 6.17 -12.85 20.12
C GLU A 42 6.82 -12.85 18.74
N LYS A 43 7.05 -11.68 18.20
CA LYS A 43 7.70 -11.51 16.90
C LYS A 43 9.13 -11.01 17.08
N LYS A 44 10.04 -11.58 16.32
CA LYS A 44 11.45 -11.17 16.30
C LYS A 44 11.74 -10.15 15.22
N GLY A 45 10.87 -10.04 14.23
CA GLY A 45 10.98 -9.05 13.18
C GLY A 45 9.92 -9.25 12.11
N VAL A 46 9.55 -8.14 11.47
CA VAL A 46 8.65 -8.13 10.32
C VAL A 46 9.24 -7.22 9.27
N GLU A 47 9.41 -7.75 8.07
CA GLU A 47 9.85 -6.99 6.90
C GLU A 47 8.75 -7.00 5.86
N SER A 48 8.58 -5.89 5.16
CA SER A 48 7.64 -5.81 4.05
C SER A 48 8.35 -5.37 2.79
N ARG A 49 7.92 -5.95 1.67
CA ARG A 49 8.30 -5.53 0.33
C ARG A 49 7.03 -5.24 -0.44
N TYR A 50 7.00 -4.14 -1.13
CA TYR A 50 5.83 -3.72 -1.88
C TYR A 50 6.22 -3.26 -3.27
N GLU A 51 5.34 -3.51 -4.22
CA GLU A 51 5.52 -3.12 -5.61
C GLU A 51 4.17 -2.87 -6.25
N GLY A 52 4.16 -2.02 -7.26
CA GLY A 52 2.94 -1.71 -7.99
C GLY A 52 3.25 -1.41 -9.44
N ASP A 53 2.30 -1.70 -10.30
CA ASP A 53 2.41 -1.47 -11.74
C ASP A 53 1.48 -0.33 -12.14
N LEU A 54 2.04 0.70 -12.74
CA LEU A 54 1.32 1.89 -13.17
C LEU A 54 1.77 2.29 -14.55
N ASP A 55 0.81 2.55 -15.45
CA ASP A 55 1.11 3.04 -16.78
C ASP A 55 0.95 4.56 -16.82
N ALA A 56 2.08 5.27 -16.95
CA ALA A 56 2.10 6.72 -16.94
C ALA A 56 1.36 7.35 -18.13
N ARG A 57 1.13 6.60 -19.23
CA ARG A 57 0.40 7.12 -20.38
C ARG A 57 -1.02 7.53 -20.02
N GLY A 58 -1.66 6.84 -19.08
CA GLY A 58 -2.98 7.21 -18.59
C GLY A 58 -2.97 8.56 -17.88
N PHE A 59 -2.08 8.73 -16.92
CA PHE A 59 -1.92 9.97 -16.17
C PHE A 59 -1.57 11.15 -17.07
N LEU A 60 -0.70 10.96 -18.07
CA LEU A 60 -0.27 12.00 -18.99
C LEU A 60 -1.28 12.27 -20.11
N GLY A 61 -2.37 11.50 -20.19
CA GLY A 61 -3.38 11.67 -21.23
C GLY A 61 -2.95 11.23 -22.62
N ILE A 62 -1.89 10.42 -22.71
CA ILE A 62 -1.34 9.96 -23.98
C ILE A 62 -2.15 8.79 -24.55
N SER A 63 -2.73 7.97 -23.71
CA SER A 63 -3.54 6.83 -24.11
C SER A 63 -4.78 6.69 -23.24
N GLU A 64 -5.92 6.40 -23.86
CA GLU A 64 -7.18 6.11 -23.18
C GLU A 64 -7.38 4.60 -22.95
N ASP A 65 -6.51 3.78 -23.54
CA ASP A 65 -6.63 2.33 -23.50
C ASP A 65 -5.95 1.70 -22.28
N VAL A 66 -5.23 2.51 -21.50
CA VAL A 66 -4.54 2.05 -20.30
C VAL A 66 -5.32 2.40 -19.04
N LYS A 67 -5.14 1.63 -17.99
CA LYS A 67 -5.77 1.88 -16.70
C LYS A 67 -5.22 3.17 -16.10
N LEU A 68 -6.09 4.04 -15.55
CA LEU A 68 -5.71 5.30 -14.94
C LEU A 68 -5.22 5.17 -13.49
N SER A 69 -5.37 3.99 -12.91
CA SER A 69 -4.91 3.67 -11.56
C SER A 69 -3.77 2.66 -11.62
N TYR A 70 -3.31 2.21 -10.47
CA TYR A 70 -2.45 1.03 -10.45
C TYR A 70 -3.16 -0.14 -11.13
N GLU A 71 -2.43 -0.87 -11.96
CA GLU A 71 -2.93 -2.10 -12.57
C GLU A 71 -2.93 -3.23 -11.54
N ASN A 72 -1.85 -3.34 -10.77
CA ASN A 72 -1.69 -4.31 -9.69
C ASN A 72 -0.84 -3.71 -8.59
N ILE A 73 -1.15 -4.07 -7.36
CA ILE A 73 -0.33 -3.77 -6.19
C ILE A 73 -0.09 -5.07 -5.45
N ARG A 74 1.16 -5.31 -5.07
CA ARG A 74 1.58 -6.51 -4.34
C ARG A 74 2.36 -6.10 -3.11
N VAL A 75 2.00 -6.69 -1.96
CA VAL A 75 2.73 -6.52 -0.70
C VAL A 75 3.10 -7.88 -0.18
N TYR A 76 4.37 -8.06 0.15
CA TYR A 76 4.90 -9.32 0.67
C TYR A 76 5.45 -9.09 2.07
N PHE A 77 5.08 -9.95 3.00
CA PHE A 77 5.59 -9.91 4.37
C PHE A 77 6.51 -11.08 4.64
N LYS A 78 7.61 -10.77 5.32
CA LYS A 78 8.50 -11.77 5.90
C LYS A 78 8.40 -11.64 7.41
N ILE A 79 7.81 -12.64 8.04
CA ILE A 79 7.54 -12.63 9.47
C ILE A 79 8.49 -13.58 10.16
N ASN A 80 9.32 -13.06 11.07
CA ASN A 80 10.20 -13.86 11.89
C ASN A 80 9.55 -14.05 13.26
N ALA A 81 8.96 -15.22 13.46
CA ALA A 81 8.30 -15.62 14.70
C ALA A 81 8.28 -17.14 14.79
N ASP A 82 8.23 -17.66 16.01
CA ASP A 82 8.20 -19.11 16.27
C ASP A 82 6.78 -19.65 16.18
N ILE A 83 6.19 -19.55 15.00
CA ILE A 83 4.85 -20.04 14.69
C ILE A 83 4.89 -20.71 13.31
N TYR A 84 3.88 -21.52 13.03
CA TYR A 84 3.75 -22.19 11.73
C TYR A 84 3.41 -21.20 10.62
N ASP A 85 3.75 -21.53 9.38
CA ASP A 85 3.47 -20.71 8.22
C ASP A 85 1.98 -20.41 8.06
N GLU A 86 1.12 -21.37 8.41
CA GLU A 86 -0.34 -21.18 8.40
C GLU A 86 -0.77 -20.07 9.36
N GLN A 87 -0.13 -19.99 10.52
CA GLN A 87 -0.40 -18.92 11.50
C GLN A 87 0.11 -17.58 11.02
N LYS A 88 1.25 -17.56 10.32
CA LYS A 88 1.76 -16.32 9.70
C LYS A 88 0.80 -15.81 8.64
N ASP A 89 0.29 -16.71 7.80
CA ASP A 89 -0.69 -16.34 6.78
C ASP A 89 -1.99 -15.81 7.41
N GLU A 90 -2.43 -16.43 8.49
CA GLU A 90 -3.61 -15.95 9.23
C GLU A 90 -3.39 -14.52 9.73
N LEU A 91 -2.21 -14.19 10.25
CA LEU A 91 -1.89 -12.83 10.66
C LEU A 91 -1.96 -11.85 9.50
N VAL A 92 -1.49 -12.23 8.33
CA VAL A 92 -1.59 -11.40 7.13
C VAL A 92 -3.05 -11.16 6.76
N GLN A 93 -3.88 -12.19 6.79
CA GLN A 93 -5.32 -12.06 6.49
C GLN A 93 -6.03 -11.15 7.49
N LEU A 94 -5.68 -11.25 8.77
CA LEU A 94 -6.23 -10.37 9.81
C LEU A 94 -5.76 -8.94 9.62
N ALA A 95 -4.50 -8.72 9.25
CA ALA A 95 -3.98 -7.40 8.97
C ALA A 95 -4.77 -6.73 7.85
N LYS A 96 -5.06 -7.47 6.78
CA LYS A 96 -5.89 -6.97 5.66
C LYS A 96 -7.31 -6.63 6.14
N LYS A 97 -7.92 -7.54 6.89
CA LYS A 97 -9.31 -7.38 7.33
C LYS A 97 -9.52 -6.10 8.13
N TYR A 98 -8.58 -5.74 8.99
CA TYR A 98 -8.70 -4.59 9.90
C TYR A 98 -7.96 -3.34 9.45
N SER A 99 -7.36 -3.34 8.26
CA SER A 99 -6.67 -2.16 7.75
C SER A 99 -7.63 -1.22 7.02
N PRO A 100 -7.87 0.01 7.52
CA PRO A 100 -8.67 0.98 6.77
C PRO A 100 -7.97 1.40 5.47
N VAL A 101 -6.65 1.43 5.45
CA VAL A 101 -5.89 1.80 4.24
C VAL A 101 -6.06 0.73 3.17
N TYR A 102 -5.85 -0.54 3.52
CA TYR A 102 -6.07 -1.65 2.58
C TYR A 102 -7.51 -1.65 2.06
N ASN A 103 -8.48 -1.54 2.95
CA ASN A 103 -9.89 -1.60 2.55
C ASN A 103 -10.30 -0.39 1.71
N SER A 104 -9.67 0.77 1.91
CA SER A 104 -9.93 1.95 1.09
C SER A 104 -9.34 1.83 -0.32
N ILE A 105 -8.23 1.09 -0.47
CA ILE A 105 -7.59 0.87 -1.77
C ILE A 105 -8.25 -0.29 -2.52
N ALA A 106 -8.53 -1.38 -1.82
CA ALA A 106 -9.06 -2.60 -2.43
C ALA A 106 -10.55 -2.50 -2.79
N ASN A 107 -11.27 -1.57 -2.18
CA ASN A 107 -12.71 -1.40 -2.41
C ASN A 107 -13.02 0.02 -2.85
N PRO A 108 -14.11 0.25 -3.60
CA PRO A 108 -14.50 1.60 -3.99
C PRO A 108 -14.83 2.48 -2.79
N VAL A 109 -14.33 3.71 -2.80
CA VAL A 109 -14.59 4.71 -1.78
C VAL A 109 -15.13 5.95 -2.49
N SER A 110 -16.16 6.57 -1.91
CA SER A 110 -16.68 7.83 -2.44
C SER A 110 -15.69 8.95 -2.16
N VAL A 111 -15.20 9.57 -3.21
CA VAL A 111 -14.25 10.69 -3.13
C VAL A 111 -14.85 11.88 -3.84
N SER A 112 -14.87 13.04 -3.18
CA SER A 112 -15.28 14.29 -3.81
C SER A 112 -14.12 15.27 -3.86
N VAL A 113 -14.00 15.95 -4.99
CA VAL A 113 -12.99 17.00 -5.18
C VAL A 113 -13.70 18.23 -5.71
N GLN A 114 -13.58 19.34 -5.01
CA GLN A 114 -14.33 20.53 -5.32
C GLN A 114 -13.44 21.78 -5.25
N LEU A 115 -13.80 22.78 -6.05
CA LEU A 115 -13.18 24.09 -5.92
C LEU A 115 -13.72 24.74 -4.64
N ASP A 116 -12.82 25.19 -3.78
CA ASP A 116 -13.22 25.93 -2.60
C ASP A 116 -13.49 27.37 -2.98
N LYS A 117 -14.61 27.92 -2.54
CA LYS A 117 -14.98 29.30 -2.77
C LYS A 117 -14.46 30.15 -1.63
N VAL A 118 -13.50 30.98 -1.94
CA VAL A 118 -12.89 31.90 -0.98
C VAL A 118 -13.76 33.13 -0.77
#